data_d297b63136e7ea09c6f6d399c5edcbe1
#
_entry.id   d297b63136e7ea09c6f6d399c5edcbe1
#
_cell.length_a   1.000
_cell.length_b   1.000
_cell.length_c   1.000
_cell.angle_alpha   90.00
_cell.angle_beta   90.00
_cell.angle_gamma   90.00
#
_symmetry.space_group_name_H-M   'P 1'
#
loop_
_entity.id
_entity.type
_entity.pdbx_description
1 polymer ?
#
loop_
_entity_poly.entity_id
_entity_poly.type
_entity_poly.pdbx_seq_one_letter_code
_entity_poly.pdbx_strand_id
1 'polypeptide(L)'
;MRLVFGLGGLLVACAANAHHSTAAVYERGGQIIEAEGMITEVAWSNPHVRFKMRGADSAGRERLWDIESNSVSIVSRFGLNEGLVAVGDRVKVAGNGGRVRDDVLWLTNMLLPSGREILFGAQIEPRWSNQTIGDDIRSAVAPDSNELGIFRVWTNVTPPPAFWGDGHPLTPAAAAARAAFDPIADDPTKNCASKGMPYIMEQPYPIEFVNEGNVISLKLEEYDAVRRIALTDDASAAPRGRPNLGRSTGGWDGETLVVNTTDIDYDYFNATGIPLGPDARIQERFTLNADGSRLQYAMTVTDPATFAAPVTLRKEWEWRPGEEVRPYDCR
;
A
#
# COMPACT_ATOMS: atom_id res chain seq x y z
N MET A 1 57.61 7.13 -27.04
CA MET A 1 56.67 6.01 -26.73
C MET A 1 56.05 6.33 -25.39
N ARG A 2 54.81 6.93 -25.44
CA ARG A 2 54.09 7.31 -24.19
C ARG A 2 52.98 6.28 -23.98
N LEU A 3 53.06 5.52 -22.89
CA LEU A 3 51.98 4.63 -22.41
C LEU A 3 50.90 5.48 -21.75
N VAL A 4 49.69 5.39 -22.27
CA VAL A 4 48.49 5.90 -21.63
C VAL A 4 47.86 4.74 -20.86
N PHE A 5 47.86 4.82 -19.54
CA PHE A 5 47.10 3.94 -18.66
C PHE A 5 45.65 4.43 -18.61
N GLY A 6 44.73 3.70 -19.22
CA GLY A 6 43.31 3.92 -19.08
C GLY A 6 42.84 3.34 -17.74
N LEU A 7 42.37 4.20 -16.83
CA LEU A 7 41.66 3.81 -15.62
C LEU A 7 40.24 3.37 -16.00
N GLY A 8 39.99 2.07 -16.06
CA GLY A 8 38.64 1.50 -16.18
C GLY A 8 37.93 1.63 -14.85
N GLY A 9 37.02 2.62 -14.77
CA GLY A 9 36.11 2.76 -13.64
C GLY A 9 35.11 1.60 -13.62
N LEU A 10 35.13 0.77 -12.60
CA LEU A 10 34.13 -0.24 -12.31
C LEU A 10 32.86 0.49 -11.85
N LEU A 11 31.88 0.63 -12.73
CA LEU A 11 30.52 1.05 -12.36
C LEU A 11 29.89 -0.11 -11.56
N VAL A 12 29.89 0.01 -10.24
CA VAL A 12 29.03 -0.80 -9.37
C VAL A 12 27.61 -0.33 -9.62
N ALA A 13 26.85 -1.06 -10.43
CA ALA A 13 25.43 -0.89 -10.52
C ALA A 13 24.83 -1.30 -9.16
N CYS A 14 24.48 -0.34 -8.32
CA CYS A 14 23.56 -0.57 -7.22
C CYS A 14 22.24 -1.05 -7.85
N ALA A 15 21.91 -2.33 -7.67
CA ALA A 15 20.59 -2.83 -7.99
C ALA A 15 19.59 -2.07 -7.11
N ALA A 16 18.91 -1.09 -7.67
CA ALA A 16 17.77 -0.45 -7.04
C ALA A 16 16.72 -1.56 -6.88
N ASN A 17 16.43 -1.94 -5.64
CA ASN A 17 15.33 -2.85 -5.34
C ASN A 17 14.03 -2.13 -5.72
N ALA A 18 13.48 -2.47 -6.87
CA ALA A 18 12.21 -1.94 -7.33
C ALA A 18 11.10 -2.41 -6.41
N HIS A 19 10.19 -1.50 -6.06
CA HIS A 19 8.95 -1.83 -5.39
C HIS A 19 8.14 -2.75 -6.31
N HIS A 20 7.57 -3.80 -5.76
CA HIS A 20 6.81 -4.79 -6.53
C HIS A 20 5.57 -5.23 -5.76
N SER A 21 4.57 -5.74 -6.46
CA SER A 21 3.39 -6.33 -5.84
C SER A 21 3.81 -7.49 -4.93
N THR A 22 3.58 -7.34 -3.62
CA THR A 22 3.92 -8.40 -2.63
C THR A 22 3.22 -9.71 -2.93
N ALA A 23 2.02 -9.68 -3.53
CA ALA A 23 1.30 -10.88 -3.95
C ALA A 23 1.97 -11.62 -5.13
N ALA A 24 2.74 -10.92 -5.94
CA ALA A 24 3.51 -11.52 -7.04
C ALA A 24 4.78 -12.23 -6.52
N VAL A 25 5.37 -11.71 -5.45
CA VAL A 25 6.65 -12.20 -4.92
C VAL A 25 6.48 -13.27 -3.86
N TYR A 26 5.48 -13.12 -2.97
CA TYR A 26 5.31 -13.97 -1.78
C TYR A 26 4.08 -14.87 -1.86
N GLU A 27 4.20 -16.09 -1.32
CA GLU A 27 3.10 -17.04 -1.18
C GLU A 27 2.25 -16.74 0.06
N ARG A 28 1.39 -15.71 -0.04
CA ARG A 28 0.50 -15.36 1.08
C ARG A 28 -0.49 -16.51 1.38
N GLY A 29 -0.56 -16.93 2.66
CA GLY A 29 -1.37 -18.06 3.08
C GLY A 29 -0.77 -19.43 2.77
N GLY A 30 0.48 -19.47 2.26
CA GLY A 30 1.25 -20.70 2.09
C GLY A 30 1.89 -21.20 3.40
N GLN A 31 2.79 -22.16 3.27
CA GLN A 31 3.54 -22.68 4.40
C GLN A 31 4.42 -21.59 5.01
N ILE A 32 4.37 -21.43 6.33
CA ILE A 32 5.25 -20.51 7.05
C ILE A 32 6.67 -21.10 7.08
N ILE A 33 7.63 -20.31 6.63
CA ILE A 33 9.06 -20.60 6.69
C ILE A 33 9.64 -20.00 7.97
N GLU A 34 10.50 -20.73 8.64
CA GLU A 34 11.29 -20.25 9.78
C GLU A 34 12.77 -20.25 9.42
N ALA A 35 13.47 -19.22 9.86
CA ALA A 35 14.94 -19.12 9.75
C ALA A 35 15.51 -18.43 10.99
N GLU A 36 16.79 -18.69 11.27
CA GLU A 36 17.53 -18.07 12.37
C GLU A 36 18.88 -17.56 11.88
N GLY A 37 19.25 -16.36 12.30
CA GLY A 37 20.51 -15.77 11.85
C GLY A 37 20.81 -14.41 12.47
N MET A 38 21.79 -13.74 11.89
CA MET A 38 22.25 -12.43 12.30
C MET A 38 21.79 -11.37 11.29
N ILE A 39 21.17 -10.30 11.77
CA ILE A 39 20.81 -9.14 10.94
C ILE A 39 22.07 -8.45 10.44
N THR A 40 22.15 -8.26 9.13
CA THR A 40 23.29 -7.60 8.45
C THR A 40 22.92 -6.23 7.88
N GLU A 41 21.62 -5.97 7.67
CA GLU A 41 21.11 -4.68 7.19
C GLU A 41 19.71 -4.45 7.73
N VAL A 42 19.38 -3.20 8.05
CA VAL A 42 18.03 -2.72 8.41
C VAL A 42 17.70 -1.52 7.54
N ALA A 43 16.60 -1.59 6.79
CA ALA A 43 16.05 -0.48 6.02
C ALA A 43 14.63 -0.18 6.55
N TRP A 44 14.53 0.87 7.35
CA TRP A 44 13.27 1.32 7.97
C TRP A 44 12.66 2.45 7.15
N SER A 45 12.06 2.11 6.01
CA SER A 45 11.48 3.07 5.06
C SER A 45 10.23 2.51 4.38
N ASN A 46 9.40 3.38 3.80
CA ASN A 46 8.33 2.96 2.91
C ASN A 46 8.89 2.61 1.52
N PRO A 47 8.22 1.72 0.78
CA PRO A 47 6.91 1.10 1.06
C PRO A 47 6.96 -0.10 2.00
N HIS A 48 8.14 -0.67 2.28
CA HIS A 48 8.30 -1.87 3.09
C HIS A 48 9.50 -1.75 4.02
N VAL A 49 9.30 -2.06 5.30
CA VAL A 49 10.43 -2.31 6.23
C VAL A 49 11.16 -3.56 5.75
N ARG A 50 12.49 -3.46 5.59
CA ARG A 50 13.31 -4.56 5.09
C ARG A 50 14.48 -4.86 5.99
N PHE A 51 14.89 -6.14 5.99
CA PHE A 51 16.07 -6.62 6.67
C PHE A 51 16.84 -7.56 5.76
N LYS A 52 18.19 -7.58 5.88
CA LYS A 52 18.99 -8.70 5.42
C LYS A 52 19.48 -9.48 6.62
N MET A 53 19.43 -10.79 6.53
CA MET A 53 19.85 -11.69 7.58
C MET A 53 20.73 -12.82 7.00
N ARG A 54 21.90 -13.01 7.58
CA ARG A 54 22.73 -14.18 7.28
C ARG A 54 22.40 -15.29 8.28
N GLY A 55 21.90 -16.41 7.79
CA GLY A 55 21.51 -17.51 8.68
C GLY A 55 20.92 -18.70 7.94
N ALA A 56 20.49 -19.69 8.71
CA ALA A 56 20.02 -20.96 8.21
C ALA A 56 18.48 -21.09 8.30
N ASP A 57 17.89 -21.81 7.36
CA ASP A 57 16.52 -22.28 7.46
C ASP A 57 16.40 -23.48 8.42
N SER A 58 15.16 -23.97 8.64
CA SER A 58 14.89 -25.12 9.49
C SER A 58 15.55 -26.44 9.01
N ALA A 59 16.00 -26.49 7.76
CA ALA A 59 16.77 -27.62 7.20
C ALA A 59 18.30 -27.44 7.32
N GLY A 60 18.76 -26.35 7.97
CA GLY A 60 20.17 -26.04 8.18
C GLY A 60 20.87 -25.45 6.95
N ARG A 61 20.14 -25.01 5.92
CA ARG A 61 20.74 -24.42 4.71
C ARG A 61 21.05 -22.95 4.95
N GLU A 62 22.33 -22.61 4.94
CA GLU A 62 22.82 -21.23 5.08
C GLU A 62 22.50 -20.41 3.85
N ARG A 63 22.00 -19.16 4.07
CA ARG A 63 21.75 -18.19 3.00
C ARG A 63 21.76 -16.75 3.51
N LEU A 64 21.81 -15.82 2.57
CA LEU A 64 21.51 -14.41 2.84
C LEU A 64 20.04 -14.17 2.54
N TRP A 65 19.25 -14.06 3.58
CA TRP A 65 17.83 -13.80 3.50
C TRP A 65 17.54 -12.33 3.19
N ASP A 66 16.64 -12.11 2.26
CA ASP A 66 16.04 -10.82 1.94
C ASP A 66 14.62 -10.81 2.51
N ILE A 67 14.41 -10.01 3.55
CA ILE A 67 13.22 -10.07 4.40
C ILE A 67 12.46 -8.76 4.26
N GLU A 68 11.19 -8.82 3.87
CA GLU A 68 10.28 -7.68 3.79
C GLU A 68 9.11 -7.82 4.76
N SER A 69 8.57 -6.69 5.20
CA SER A 69 7.37 -6.65 6.02
C SER A 69 6.42 -5.53 5.55
N ASN A 70 5.42 -5.21 6.36
CA ASN A 70 4.55 -4.08 6.11
C ASN A 70 5.34 -2.75 6.10
N SER A 71 4.72 -1.70 5.57
CA SER A 71 5.29 -0.35 5.52
C SER A 71 5.54 0.22 6.91
N VAL A 72 6.45 1.20 7.01
CA VAL A 72 6.66 1.98 8.24
C VAL A 72 5.35 2.57 8.74
N SER A 73 4.53 3.10 7.82
CA SER A 73 3.22 3.65 8.12
C SER A 73 2.28 2.66 8.82
N ILE A 74 2.33 1.39 8.44
CA ILE A 74 1.54 0.34 9.08
C ILE A 74 2.17 -0.09 10.40
N VAL A 75 3.44 -0.51 10.40
CA VAL A 75 4.06 -1.11 11.59
C VAL A 75 4.18 -0.12 12.75
N SER A 76 4.36 1.16 12.48
CA SER A 76 4.41 2.18 13.54
C SER A 76 3.08 2.35 14.29
N ARG A 77 1.95 2.02 13.67
CA ARG A 77 0.63 2.00 14.32
C ARG A 77 0.46 0.84 15.29
N PHE A 78 1.28 -0.19 15.16
CA PHE A 78 1.41 -1.30 16.12
C PHE A 78 2.50 -1.02 17.17
N GLY A 79 3.02 0.20 17.27
CA GLY A 79 4.05 0.56 18.22
C GLY A 79 5.48 0.11 17.85
N LEU A 80 5.67 -0.37 16.60
CA LEU A 80 6.98 -0.74 16.12
C LEU A 80 7.76 0.49 15.65
N ASN A 81 9.08 0.49 15.87
CA ASN A 81 9.97 1.56 15.47
C ASN A 81 11.36 1.02 15.10
N GLU A 82 12.13 1.84 14.43
CA GLU A 82 13.46 1.51 13.92
C GLU A 82 14.45 1.01 15.00
N GLY A 83 14.29 1.45 16.26
CA GLY A 83 15.17 1.06 17.36
C GLY A 83 14.96 -0.35 17.93
N LEU A 84 13.95 -1.09 17.44
CA LEU A 84 13.65 -2.43 17.96
C LEU A 84 14.60 -3.52 17.44
N VAL A 85 15.21 -3.32 16.28
CA VAL A 85 16.10 -4.30 15.61
C VAL A 85 17.36 -3.59 15.14
N ALA A 86 18.53 -4.13 15.48
CA ALA A 86 19.81 -3.57 15.08
C ALA A 86 20.65 -4.56 14.26
N VAL A 87 21.55 -4.01 13.44
CA VAL A 87 22.58 -4.82 12.77
C VAL A 87 23.43 -5.51 13.84
N GLY A 88 23.64 -6.82 13.70
CA GLY A 88 24.32 -7.67 14.67
C GLY A 88 23.38 -8.44 15.61
N ASP A 89 22.10 -8.12 15.64
CA ASP A 89 21.13 -8.90 16.43
C ASP A 89 21.00 -10.32 15.87
N ARG A 90 21.04 -11.31 16.75
CA ARG A 90 20.70 -12.69 16.42
C ARG A 90 19.23 -12.90 16.65
N VAL A 91 18.49 -13.15 15.57
CA VAL A 91 17.03 -13.24 15.58
C VAL A 91 16.54 -14.57 15.00
N LYS A 92 15.33 -14.96 15.41
CA LYS A 92 14.56 -16.00 14.71
C LYS A 92 13.39 -15.34 14.01
N VAL A 93 13.18 -15.66 12.75
CA VAL A 93 12.14 -15.05 11.90
C VAL A 93 11.19 -16.10 11.37
N ALA A 94 9.92 -15.71 11.16
CA ALA A 94 8.92 -16.52 10.48
C ALA A 94 8.09 -15.68 9.52
N GLY A 95 7.64 -16.29 8.45
CA GLY A 95 6.82 -15.61 7.46
C GLY A 95 6.53 -16.43 6.21
N ASN A 96 5.94 -15.80 5.22
CA ASN A 96 5.61 -16.43 3.95
C ASN A 96 6.82 -16.40 3.01
N GLY A 97 7.14 -17.53 2.40
CA GLY A 97 8.25 -17.65 1.44
C GLY A 97 7.95 -17.02 0.09
N GLY A 98 8.98 -16.89 -0.73
CA GLY A 98 8.85 -16.41 -2.10
C GLY A 98 8.29 -17.47 -3.06
N ARG A 99 7.60 -16.99 -4.10
CA ARG A 99 7.05 -17.84 -5.18
C ARG A 99 8.12 -18.37 -6.12
N VAL A 100 9.16 -17.60 -6.36
CA VAL A 100 10.23 -17.88 -7.33
C VAL A 100 11.59 -18.02 -6.64
N ARG A 101 11.87 -17.13 -5.70
CA ARG A 101 13.09 -17.13 -4.91
C ARG A 101 12.84 -17.81 -3.56
N ASP A 102 13.78 -18.65 -3.13
CA ASP A 102 13.70 -19.37 -1.85
C ASP A 102 14.52 -18.73 -0.71
N ASP A 103 15.12 -17.56 -0.98
CA ASP A 103 15.90 -16.73 -0.06
C ASP A 103 15.18 -15.44 0.34
N VAL A 104 13.88 -15.29 0.00
CA VAL A 104 13.04 -14.15 0.37
C VAL A 104 11.95 -14.56 1.36
N LEU A 105 11.58 -13.63 2.25
CA LEU A 105 10.58 -13.86 3.30
C LEU A 105 9.70 -12.62 3.49
N TRP A 106 8.38 -12.80 3.44
CA TRP A 106 7.43 -11.82 3.95
C TRP A 106 7.24 -12.04 5.44
N LEU A 107 7.82 -11.18 6.26
CA LEU A 107 7.94 -11.31 7.70
C LEU A 107 6.60 -11.14 8.42
N THR A 108 6.27 -12.09 9.29
CA THR A 108 5.16 -12.00 10.22
C THR A 108 5.62 -11.92 11.67
N ASN A 109 6.64 -12.70 12.03
CA ASN A 109 7.12 -12.81 13.41
C ASN A 109 8.65 -12.69 13.46
N MET A 110 9.17 -12.00 14.48
CA MET A 110 10.61 -11.95 14.77
C MET A 110 10.85 -12.07 16.28
N LEU A 111 11.57 -13.10 16.69
CA LEU A 111 12.04 -13.25 18.06
C LEU A 111 13.36 -12.52 18.23
N LEU A 112 13.40 -11.56 19.14
CA LEU A 112 14.59 -10.76 19.47
C LEU A 112 15.52 -11.50 20.45
N PRO A 113 16.82 -11.09 20.55
CA PRO A 113 17.74 -11.61 21.56
C PRO A 113 17.26 -11.44 23.00
N SER A 114 16.39 -10.46 23.25
CA SER A 114 15.77 -10.19 24.55
C SER A 114 14.71 -11.23 24.96
N GLY A 115 14.31 -12.13 24.05
CA GLY A 115 13.20 -13.07 24.25
C GLY A 115 11.82 -12.48 23.96
N ARG A 116 11.73 -11.20 23.55
CA ARG A 116 10.47 -10.60 23.11
C ARG A 116 10.22 -10.94 21.63
N GLU A 117 8.96 -11.12 21.27
CA GLU A 117 8.55 -11.41 19.89
C GLU A 117 7.84 -10.21 19.26
N ILE A 118 8.32 -9.78 18.10
CA ILE A 118 7.68 -8.73 17.31
C ILE A 118 6.66 -9.37 16.36
N LEU A 119 5.44 -8.82 16.37
CA LEU A 119 4.36 -9.17 15.44
C LEU A 119 4.22 -8.07 14.38
N PHE A 120 4.51 -8.39 13.11
CA PHE A 120 4.57 -7.43 12.00
C PHE A 120 3.23 -7.27 11.27
N GLY A 121 2.13 -7.21 11.98
CA GLY A 121 0.81 -6.97 11.39
C GLY A 121 -0.33 -7.35 12.31
N ALA A 122 -1.55 -7.03 11.87
CA ALA A 122 -2.76 -7.37 12.59
C ALA A 122 -3.03 -8.88 12.59
N GLN A 123 -3.55 -9.40 13.69
CA GLN A 123 -3.97 -10.81 13.83
C GLN A 123 -2.85 -11.83 13.58
N ILE A 124 -1.61 -11.43 13.85
CA ILE A 124 -0.47 -12.36 13.85
C ILE A 124 -0.40 -13.02 15.23
N GLU A 125 -0.49 -14.34 15.25
CA GLU A 125 -0.37 -15.10 16.49
C GLU A 125 1.11 -15.24 16.91
N PRO A 126 1.43 -15.10 18.21
CA PRO A 126 2.77 -15.39 18.72
C PRO A 126 3.19 -16.84 18.46
N ARG A 127 4.47 -17.05 18.15
CA ARG A 127 5.03 -18.37 17.84
C ARG A 127 5.97 -18.90 18.91
N TRP A 128 6.75 -18.00 19.53
CA TRP A 128 7.87 -18.39 20.39
C TRP A 128 7.84 -17.74 21.78
N SER A 129 7.13 -16.63 21.95
CA SER A 129 7.11 -15.88 23.19
C SER A 129 5.73 -15.32 23.48
N ASN A 130 5.37 -15.29 24.76
CA ASN A 130 4.19 -14.58 25.24
C ASN A 130 4.49 -13.10 25.61
N GLN A 131 5.75 -12.67 25.44
CA GLN A 131 6.15 -11.27 25.60
C GLN A 131 6.21 -10.61 24.21
N THR A 132 5.08 -10.12 23.74
CA THR A 132 4.92 -9.60 22.38
C THR A 132 5.13 -8.09 22.29
N ILE A 133 5.42 -7.63 21.07
CA ILE A 133 5.40 -6.22 20.63
C ILE A 133 4.62 -6.21 19.31
N GLY A 134 3.66 -5.28 19.16
CA GLY A 134 2.91 -5.16 17.90
C GLY A 134 1.51 -5.78 17.95
N ASP A 135 1.05 -6.19 19.11
CA ASP A 135 -0.30 -6.73 19.35
C ASP A 135 -1.32 -5.65 19.79
N ASP A 136 -0.85 -4.46 20.14
CA ASP A 136 -1.68 -3.39 20.71
C ASP A 136 -2.18 -2.41 19.60
N ILE A 137 -3.25 -2.78 18.91
CA ILE A 137 -4.03 -1.82 18.14
C ILE A 137 -4.90 -1.05 19.12
N ARG A 138 -4.47 0.14 19.52
CA ARG A 138 -5.26 1.03 20.36
C ARG A 138 -6.53 1.45 19.65
N SER A 139 -7.61 0.74 19.86
CA SER A 139 -8.95 1.19 19.55
C SER A 139 -9.33 2.28 20.54
N ALA A 140 -9.12 3.54 20.18
CA ALA A 140 -9.74 4.62 20.93
C ALA A 140 -11.26 4.53 20.71
N VAL A 141 -12.03 4.48 21.81
CA VAL A 141 -13.49 4.61 21.73
C VAL A 141 -13.79 6.03 21.26
N ALA A 142 -14.42 6.15 20.10
CA ALA A 142 -14.80 7.44 19.54
C ALA A 142 -15.88 8.09 20.40
N PRO A 143 -15.73 9.36 20.83
CA PRO A 143 -16.87 10.14 21.27
C PRO A 143 -17.83 10.35 20.10
N ASP A 144 -19.10 10.59 20.39
CA ASP A 144 -20.13 10.91 19.41
C ASP A 144 -19.69 12.10 18.55
N SER A 145 -19.60 11.92 17.23
CA SER A 145 -18.86 12.83 16.36
C SER A 145 -19.56 13.16 15.05
N ASN A 146 -20.88 13.00 15.00
CA ASN A 146 -21.69 13.32 13.81
C ASN A 146 -21.50 14.77 13.30
N GLU A 147 -21.07 15.68 14.20
CA GLU A 147 -20.84 17.09 13.85
C GLU A 147 -19.75 17.33 12.80
N LEU A 148 -18.72 16.45 12.72
CA LEU A 148 -17.62 16.62 11.78
C LEU A 148 -17.95 16.09 10.36
N GLY A 149 -19.00 15.30 10.22
CA GLY A 149 -19.32 14.66 8.96
C GLY A 149 -18.14 13.83 8.44
N ILE A 150 -17.86 13.88 7.14
CA ILE A 150 -16.72 13.17 6.54
C ILE A 150 -15.38 13.90 6.72
N PHE A 151 -15.36 15.17 7.19
CA PHE A 151 -14.18 16.03 7.25
C PHE A 151 -13.29 15.71 8.45
N ARG A 152 -12.64 14.58 8.40
CA ARG A 152 -11.73 14.04 9.41
C ARG A 152 -10.83 12.97 8.80
N VAL A 153 -9.93 12.42 9.62
CA VAL A 153 -9.09 11.30 9.21
C VAL A 153 -9.86 9.99 9.35
N TRP A 154 -9.77 9.18 8.32
CA TRP A 154 -10.35 7.85 8.23
C TRP A 154 -9.25 6.82 8.06
N THR A 155 -9.30 5.72 8.81
CA THR A 155 -8.34 4.62 8.70
C THR A 155 -9.01 3.34 8.23
N ASN A 156 -8.26 2.42 7.67
CA ASN A 156 -8.83 1.15 7.26
C ASN A 156 -9.35 0.36 8.45
N VAL A 157 -10.46 -0.35 8.23
CA VAL A 157 -10.92 -1.35 9.20
C VAL A 157 -9.86 -2.44 9.37
N THR A 158 -9.76 -3.01 10.56
CA THR A 158 -8.80 -4.07 10.87
C THR A 158 -9.54 -5.39 11.06
N PRO A 159 -9.18 -6.46 10.33
CA PRO A 159 -8.18 -6.52 9.27
C PRO A 159 -8.62 -5.70 8.04
N PRO A 160 -7.66 -5.17 7.25
CA PRO A 160 -8.03 -4.47 6.03
C PRO A 160 -8.79 -5.42 5.10
N PRO A 161 -9.82 -4.94 4.39
CA PRO A 161 -10.50 -5.74 3.40
C PRO A 161 -9.50 -6.22 2.34
N ALA A 162 -9.79 -7.36 1.72
CA ALA A 162 -8.99 -7.85 0.61
C ALA A 162 -8.88 -6.77 -0.47
N PHE A 163 -7.70 -6.63 -1.06
CA PHE A 163 -7.50 -5.76 -2.21
C PHE A 163 -8.48 -6.11 -3.33
N TRP A 164 -8.79 -5.13 -4.15
CA TRP A 164 -9.68 -5.30 -5.31
C TRP A 164 -9.09 -6.36 -6.25
N GLY A 165 -9.54 -7.57 -6.06
CA GLY A 165 -8.94 -8.75 -6.65
C GLY A 165 -9.23 -8.89 -8.15
N ASP A 166 -9.04 -10.11 -8.59
CA ASP A 166 -9.28 -10.60 -9.95
C ASP A 166 -10.75 -11.00 -10.14
N GLY A 167 -11.13 -11.25 -11.38
CA GLY A 167 -12.49 -11.73 -11.70
C GLY A 167 -13.37 -10.64 -12.30
N HIS A 168 -12.79 -9.51 -12.71
CA HIS A 168 -13.50 -8.49 -13.46
C HIS A 168 -13.79 -8.95 -14.89
N PRO A 169 -14.92 -8.53 -15.49
CA PRO A 169 -15.31 -8.92 -16.85
C PRO A 169 -14.46 -8.17 -17.89
N LEU A 170 -13.24 -8.64 -18.14
CA LEU A 170 -12.31 -8.03 -19.08
C LEU A 170 -12.73 -8.24 -20.52
N THR A 171 -12.47 -7.25 -21.38
CA THR A 171 -12.47 -7.44 -22.82
C THR A 171 -11.33 -8.40 -23.21
N PRO A 172 -11.42 -9.07 -24.39
CA PRO A 172 -10.33 -9.92 -24.88
C PRO A 172 -8.98 -9.20 -24.96
N ALA A 173 -8.99 -7.91 -25.36
CA ALA A 173 -7.78 -7.09 -25.46
C ALA A 173 -7.17 -6.82 -24.08
N ALA A 174 -7.98 -6.45 -23.10
CA ALA A 174 -7.54 -6.20 -21.72
C ALA A 174 -7.04 -7.49 -21.04
N ALA A 175 -7.70 -8.63 -21.31
CA ALA A 175 -7.25 -9.93 -20.80
C ALA A 175 -5.87 -10.32 -21.37
N ALA A 176 -5.63 -10.06 -22.66
CA ALA A 176 -4.34 -10.31 -23.30
C ALA A 176 -3.24 -9.37 -22.75
N ALA A 177 -3.55 -8.07 -22.56
CA ALA A 177 -2.62 -7.11 -21.98
C ALA A 177 -2.24 -7.50 -20.54
N ARG A 178 -3.23 -7.86 -19.73
CA ARG A 178 -2.99 -8.36 -18.37
C ARG A 178 -2.13 -9.62 -18.35
N ALA A 179 -2.36 -10.55 -19.25
CA ALA A 179 -1.57 -11.79 -19.34
C ALA A 179 -0.11 -11.56 -19.74
N ALA A 180 0.17 -10.45 -20.42
CA ALA A 180 1.52 -10.05 -20.81
C ALA A 180 2.25 -9.22 -19.73
N PHE A 181 1.55 -8.74 -18.71
CA PHE A 181 2.12 -7.91 -17.65
C PHE A 181 3.07 -8.70 -16.76
N ASP A 182 4.31 -8.22 -16.61
CA ASP A 182 5.27 -8.71 -15.64
C ASP A 182 5.17 -7.86 -14.36
N PRO A 183 4.68 -8.42 -13.23
CA PRO A 183 4.46 -7.64 -12.01
C PRO A 183 5.74 -7.14 -11.33
N ILE A 184 6.91 -7.53 -11.82
CA ILE A 184 8.22 -7.00 -11.37
C ILE A 184 8.76 -6.01 -12.39
N ALA A 185 8.77 -6.39 -13.67
CA ALA A 185 9.33 -5.54 -14.73
C ALA A 185 8.43 -4.35 -15.08
N ASP A 186 7.11 -4.50 -15.03
CA ASP A 186 6.13 -3.50 -15.45
C ASP A 186 5.43 -2.78 -14.27
N ASP A 187 5.85 -3.04 -13.01
CA ASP A 187 5.24 -2.40 -11.83
C ASP A 187 5.31 -0.87 -11.96
N PRO A 188 4.16 -0.17 -12.02
CA PRO A 188 4.11 1.28 -12.22
C PRO A 188 4.59 2.07 -10.99
N THR A 189 4.74 1.42 -9.85
CA THR A 189 5.13 2.07 -8.59
C THR A 189 6.63 2.00 -8.30
N LYS A 190 7.42 1.47 -9.26
CA LYS A 190 8.88 1.45 -9.15
C LYS A 190 9.44 2.85 -8.86
N ASN A 191 10.52 2.87 -8.10
CA ASN A 191 11.22 4.11 -7.73
C ASN A 191 10.31 5.15 -7.07
N CYS A 192 9.37 4.69 -6.24
CA CYS A 192 8.41 5.56 -5.55
C CYS A 192 7.51 6.38 -6.48
N ALA A 193 7.26 5.89 -7.70
CA ALA A 193 6.28 6.54 -8.58
C ALA A 193 4.87 6.39 -7.98
N SER A 194 4.17 7.52 -7.85
CA SER A 194 2.84 7.55 -7.23
C SER A 194 1.82 6.78 -8.07
N LYS A 195 0.97 6.02 -7.40
CA LYS A 195 -0.22 5.43 -8.00
C LYS A 195 -1.17 6.50 -8.53
N GLY A 196 -1.90 6.16 -9.58
CA GLY A 196 -3.00 6.97 -10.10
C GLY A 196 -4.37 6.38 -9.74
N MET A 197 -5.45 7.09 -10.16
CA MET A 197 -6.81 6.56 -10.05
C MET A 197 -7.04 5.43 -11.05
N PRO A 198 -7.79 4.39 -10.72
CA PRO A 198 -8.44 4.10 -9.43
C PRO A 198 -7.52 3.45 -8.40
N TYR A 199 -6.34 2.97 -8.80
CA TYR A 199 -5.46 2.11 -8.02
C TYR A 199 -5.06 2.73 -6.67
N ILE A 200 -4.87 4.05 -6.58
CA ILE A 200 -4.51 4.73 -5.32
C ILE A 200 -5.56 4.54 -4.21
N MET A 201 -6.83 4.34 -4.56
CA MET A 201 -7.90 4.15 -3.56
C MET A 201 -7.90 2.76 -2.91
N GLU A 202 -7.09 1.83 -3.44
CA GLU A 202 -6.88 0.51 -2.84
C GLU A 202 -5.96 0.56 -1.61
N GLN A 203 -5.21 1.65 -1.42
CA GLN A 203 -4.21 1.82 -0.37
C GLN A 203 -4.71 1.45 1.03
N PRO A 204 -3.85 0.84 1.89
CA PRO A 204 -4.21 0.42 3.26
C PRO A 204 -3.97 1.49 4.33
N TYR A 205 -3.71 2.74 3.95
CA TYR A 205 -3.32 3.83 4.85
C TYR A 205 -4.48 4.77 5.13
N PRO A 206 -4.38 5.65 6.13
CA PRO A 206 -5.37 6.69 6.39
C PRO A 206 -5.56 7.66 5.23
N ILE A 207 -6.75 8.23 5.22
CA ILE A 207 -7.16 9.31 4.32
C ILE A 207 -7.78 10.44 5.14
N GLU A 208 -7.70 11.68 4.65
CA GLU A 208 -8.29 12.85 5.30
C GLU A 208 -9.07 13.68 4.29
N PHE A 209 -10.32 14.00 4.62
CA PHE A 209 -11.10 14.99 3.88
C PHE A 209 -10.97 16.35 4.54
N VAL A 210 -10.54 17.35 3.76
CA VAL A 210 -10.41 18.74 4.19
C VAL A 210 -11.35 19.61 3.36
N ASN A 211 -12.23 20.35 4.04
CA ASN A 211 -13.13 21.30 3.40
C ASN A 211 -12.39 22.63 3.14
N GLU A 212 -12.21 22.98 1.88
CA GLU A 212 -11.60 24.25 1.44
C GLU A 212 -12.63 25.16 0.74
N GLY A 213 -13.91 25.04 1.12
CA GLY A 213 -15.00 25.80 0.53
C GLY A 213 -15.51 25.17 -0.78
N ASN A 214 -15.10 25.72 -1.93
CA ASN A 214 -15.52 25.19 -3.24
C ASN A 214 -14.73 23.95 -3.69
N VAL A 215 -13.79 23.50 -2.89
CA VAL A 215 -12.94 22.34 -3.13
C VAL A 215 -12.88 21.48 -1.88
N ILE A 216 -12.96 20.18 -2.04
CA ILE A 216 -12.58 19.23 -1.02
C ILE A 216 -11.21 18.67 -1.40
N SER A 217 -10.23 18.79 -0.51
CA SER A 217 -8.94 18.10 -0.62
C SER A 217 -9.04 16.76 0.06
N LEU A 218 -8.91 15.67 -0.70
CA LEU A 218 -8.77 14.32 -0.18
C LEU A 218 -7.27 13.98 -0.13
N LYS A 219 -6.71 14.00 1.07
CA LYS A 219 -5.32 13.60 1.32
C LYS A 219 -5.26 12.09 1.49
N LEU A 220 -4.31 11.47 0.85
CA LEU A 220 -4.04 10.04 0.89
C LEU A 220 -2.62 9.86 1.40
N GLU A 221 -2.43 9.12 2.48
CA GLU A 221 -1.10 8.94 3.07
C GLU A 221 -0.11 8.32 2.08
N GLU A 222 -0.56 7.34 1.29
CA GLU A 222 0.30 6.71 0.29
C GLU A 222 0.78 7.72 -0.76
N TYR A 223 2.10 7.85 -0.87
CA TYR A 223 2.81 8.80 -1.75
C TYR A 223 2.50 10.29 -1.46
N ASP A 224 2.01 10.64 -0.28
CA ASP A 224 1.58 12.01 0.07
C ASP A 224 0.61 12.59 -0.97
N ALA A 225 -0.23 11.74 -1.56
CA ALA A 225 -1.08 12.10 -2.67
C ALA A 225 -2.25 12.97 -2.21
N VAL A 226 -2.56 14.02 -2.97
CA VAL A 226 -3.69 14.92 -2.70
C VAL A 226 -4.59 15.02 -3.92
N ARG A 227 -5.85 14.59 -3.78
CA ARG A 227 -6.89 14.76 -4.79
C ARG A 227 -7.71 16.00 -4.49
N ARG A 228 -7.85 16.87 -5.49
CA ARG A 228 -8.71 18.06 -5.38
C ARG A 228 -10.03 17.76 -6.08
N ILE A 229 -11.12 17.83 -5.31
CA ILE A 229 -12.48 17.57 -5.77
C ILE A 229 -13.21 18.94 -5.83
N ALA A 230 -13.46 19.43 -7.03
CA ALA A 230 -14.17 20.68 -7.22
C ALA A 230 -15.68 20.48 -6.97
N LEU A 231 -16.28 21.31 -6.10
CA LEU A 231 -17.72 21.29 -5.80
C LEU A 231 -18.56 22.16 -6.73
N THR A 232 -17.91 22.83 -7.67
CA THR A 232 -18.56 23.68 -8.66
C THR A 232 -18.03 23.31 -10.04
N ASP A 233 -18.79 23.65 -11.09
CA ASP A 233 -18.37 23.47 -12.48
C ASP A 233 -17.21 24.42 -12.90
N ASP A 234 -16.65 25.16 -11.96
CA ASP A 234 -15.52 26.05 -12.21
C ASP A 234 -14.25 25.24 -12.49
N ALA A 235 -13.93 25.11 -13.77
CA ALA A 235 -12.74 24.41 -14.25
C ALA A 235 -11.42 24.99 -13.71
N SER A 236 -11.41 26.20 -13.12
CA SER A 236 -10.22 26.81 -12.51
C SER A 236 -9.78 26.08 -11.22
N ALA A 237 -10.70 25.38 -10.56
CA ALA A 237 -10.41 24.58 -9.37
C ALA A 237 -9.76 23.23 -9.67
N ALA A 238 -9.85 22.75 -10.92
CA ALA A 238 -9.28 21.48 -11.33
C ALA A 238 -7.80 21.60 -11.73
N PRO A 239 -6.97 20.57 -11.51
CA PRO A 239 -5.59 20.54 -11.98
C PRO A 239 -5.51 20.75 -13.50
N ARG A 240 -4.46 21.43 -13.98
CA ARG A 240 -4.23 21.56 -15.43
C ARG A 240 -3.61 20.27 -15.98
N GLY A 241 -3.89 19.95 -17.24
CA GLY A 241 -3.39 18.73 -17.90
C GLY A 241 -4.21 17.49 -17.58
N ARG A 242 -3.63 16.32 -17.76
CA ARG A 242 -4.19 15.01 -17.36
C ARG A 242 -3.32 14.49 -16.21
N PRO A 243 -3.69 14.73 -14.94
CA PRO A 243 -2.95 14.21 -13.81
C PRO A 243 -3.22 12.71 -13.61
N ASN A 244 -2.30 11.97 -12.99
CA ASN A 244 -2.48 10.55 -12.68
C ASN A 244 -3.71 10.29 -11.78
N LEU A 245 -4.11 11.28 -10.95
CA LEU A 245 -5.32 11.21 -10.11
C LEU A 245 -6.60 11.65 -10.84
N GLY A 246 -6.49 12.06 -12.10
CA GLY A 246 -7.62 12.55 -12.89
C GLY A 246 -8.13 13.92 -12.44
N ARG A 247 -9.22 14.36 -13.08
CA ARG A 247 -9.98 15.58 -12.72
C ARG A 247 -11.26 15.15 -12.02
N SER A 248 -11.41 15.60 -10.78
CA SER A 248 -12.56 15.23 -9.93
C SER A 248 -13.48 16.41 -9.72
N THR A 249 -14.77 16.20 -9.99
CA THR A 249 -15.86 17.09 -9.60
C THR A 249 -16.76 16.35 -8.61
N GLY A 250 -17.29 17.06 -7.62
CA GLY A 250 -18.11 16.48 -6.56
C GLY A 250 -19.39 17.25 -6.30
N GLY A 251 -20.34 16.58 -5.70
CA GLY A 251 -21.59 17.15 -5.23
C GLY A 251 -22.22 16.31 -4.15
N TRP A 252 -23.13 16.89 -3.40
CA TRP A 252 -23.83 16.19 -2.33
C TRP A 252 -25.17 15.65 -2.81
N ASP A 253 -25.40 14.37 -2.58
CA ASP A 253 -26.67 13.67 -2.75
C ASP A 253 -27.15 13.28 -1.34
N GLY A 254 -27.92 14.18 -0.72
CA GLY A 254 -28.22 14.11 0.71
C GLY A 254 -26.93 14.22 1.52
N GLU A 255 -26.61 13.20 2.33
CA GLU A 255 -25.40 13.12 3.14
C GLU A 255 -24.25 12.37 2.45
N THR A 256 -24.45 11.94 1.20
CA THR A 256 -23.45 11.23 0.41
C THR A 256 -22.66 12.20 -0.46
N LEU A 257 -21.34 12.22 -0.35
CA LEU A 257 -20.49 12.90 -1.33
C LEU A 257 -20.36 12.00 -2.58
N VAL A 258 -20.84 12.51 -3.71
CA VAL A 258 -20.68 11.86 -5.03
C VAL A 258 -19.58 12.55 -5.80
N VAL A 259 -18.59 11.79 -6.27
CA VAL A 259 -17.43 12.31 -7.01
C VAL A 259 -17.37 11.66 -8.38
N ASN A 260 -17.21 12.47 -9.43
CA ASN A 260 -16.96 11.99 -10.79
C ASN A 260 -15.55 12.38 -11.21
N THR A 261 -14.78 11.41 -11.71
CA THR A 261 -13.39 11.59 -12.14
C THR A 261 -13.19 11.15 -13.57
N THR A 262 -12.55 12.02 -14.36
CA THR A 262 -12.17 11.82 -15.78
C THR A 262 -10.74 12.29 -16.03
N ASP A 263 -10.28 12.22 -17.27
CA ASP A 263 -8.95 12.72 -17.69
C ASP A 263 -7.81 12.13 -16.86
N ILE A 264 -7.87 10.83 -16.59
CA ILE A 264 -6.88 10.11 -15.80
C ILE A 264 -5.69 9.78 -16.70
N ASP A 265 -4.48 10.16 -16.27
CA ASP A 265 -3.21 9.84 -16.92
C ASP A 265 -2.48 8.75 -16.13
N TYR A 266 -3.04 7.56 -16.17
CA TYR A 266 -2.50 6.39 -15.50
C TYR A 266 -2.91 5.11 -16.23
N ASP A 267 -1.97 4.20 -16.44
CA ASP A 267 -2.14 3.08 -17.37
C ASP A 267 -2.81 1.85 -16.77
N TYR A 268 -2.97 1.79 -15.44
CA TYR A 268 -3.41 0.57 -14.77
C TYR A 268 -4.61 0.79 -13.84
N PHE A 269 -5.53 -0.17 -13.89
CA PHE A 269 -6.67 -0.23 -12.98
C PHE A 269 -6.25 -0.65 -11.55
N ASN A 270 -5.31 -1.61 -11.44
CA ASN A 270 -4.81 -2.17 -10.18
C ASN A 270 -3.41 -2.78 -10.31
N ALA A 271 -2.91 -3.38 -9.22
CA ALA A 271 -1.60 -4.03 -9.14
C ALA A 271 -1.42 -5.25 -10.05
N THR A 272 -2.48 -5.78 -10.66
CA THR A 272 -2.40 -7.02 -11.45
C THR A 272 -2.19 -6.79 -12.94
N GLY A 273 -1.92 -5.53 -13.35
CA GLY A 273 -1.67 -5.18 -14.73
C GLY A 273 -2.91 -5.10 -15.61
N ILE A 274 -4.11 -5.00 -15.01
CA ILE A 274 -5.32 -4.68 -15.77
C ILE A 274 -5.15 -3.26 -16.30
N PRO A 275 -5.22 -3.03 -17.62
CA PRO A 275 -5.05 -1.70 -18.20
C PRO A 275 -6.18 -0.75 -17.80
N LEU A 276 -5.94 0.54 -17.91
CA LEU A 276 -6.94 1.59 -17.83
C LEU A 276 -6.93 2.40 -19.12
N GLY A 277 -8.08 2.47 -19.79
CA GLY A 277 -8.22 3.21 -21.03
C GLY A 277 -8.25 4.73 -20.82
N PRO A 278 -7.90 5.51 -21.85
CA PRO A 278 -7.81 6.98 -21.76
C PRO A 278 -9.16 7.67 -21.53
N ASP A 279 -10.27 7.00 -21.83
CA ASP A 279 -11.63 7.50 -21.68
C ASP A 279 -12.33 6.92 -20.44
N ALA A 280 -11.58 6.30 -19.54
CA ALA A 280 -12.10 5.76 -18.30
C ALA A 280 -12.80 6.85 -17.48
N ARG A 281 -13.94 6.50 -16.92
CA ARG A 281 -14.75 7.35 -16.05
C ARG A 281 -14.98 6.64 -14.73
N ILE A 282 -14.82 7.38 -13.65
CA ILE A 282 -14.99 6.86 -12.30
C ILE A 282 -16.06 7.67 -11.60
N GLN A 283 -17.02 6.98 -11.01
CA GLN A 283 -17.97 7.58 -10.07
C GLN A 283 -17.76 6.97 -8.69
N GLU A 284 -17.64 7.82 -7.69
CA GLU A 284 -17.40 7.42 -6.31
C GLU A 284 -18.52 7.95 -5.42
N ARG A 285 -18.85 7.19 -4.38
CA ARG A 285 -19.83 7.58 -3.36
C ARG A 285 -19.21 7.34 -1.99
N PHE A 286 -19.17 8.38 -1.17
CA PHE A 286 -18.72 8.34 0.22
C PHE A 286 -19.92 8.63 1.12
N THR A 287 -20.30 7.66 1.95
CA THR A 287 -21.51 7.73 2.78
C THR A 287 -21.16 7.35 4.22
N LEU A 288 -21.52 8.19 5.17
CA LEU A 288 -21.41 7.83 6.58
C LEU A 288 -22.48 6.80 6.96
N ASN A 289 -22.11 5.87 7.85
CA ASN A 289 -23.11 5.06 8.54
C ASN A 289 -23.89 5.91 9.59
N ALA A 290 -24.94 5.36 10.15
CA ALA A 290 -25.86 6.11 11.01
C ALA A 290 -25.24 6.73 12.27
N ASP A 291 -24.20 6.10 12.84
CA ASP A 291 -23.50 6.60 14.04
C ASP A 291 -22.23 7.40 13.71
N GLY A 292 -21.93 7.59 12.43
CA GLY A 292 -20.77 8.34 11.97
C GLY A 292 -19.41 7.67 12.25
N SER A 293 -19.38 6.42 12.72
CA SER A 293 -18.14 5.68 13.03
C SER A 293 -17.46 5.07 11.80
N ARG A 294 -18.23 4.90 10.71
CA ARG A 294 -17.79 4.24 9.47
C ARG A 294 -18.06 5.11 8.25
N LEU A 295 -17.11 5.13 7.33
CA LEU A 295 -17.24 5.73 6.01
C LEU A 295 -17.31 4.60 4.97
N GLN A 296 -18.49 4.42 4.40
CA GLN A 296 -18.74 3.47 3.32
C GLN A 296 -18.33 4.10 1.99
N TYR A 297 -17.68 3.32 1.16
CA TYR A 297 -17.19 3.73 -0.14
C TYR A 297 -17.62 2.75 -1.22
N ALA A 298 -18.15 3.30 -2.31
CA ALA A 298 -18.39 2.57 -3.53
C ALA A 298 -17.80 3.35 -4.70
N MET A 299 -17.02 2.69 -5.54
CA MET A 299 -16.43 3.24 -6.74
C MET A 299 -16.86 2.41 -7.94
N THR A 300 -17.46 3.04 -8.93
CA THR A 300 -17.81 2.40 -10.22
C THR A 300 -16.91 2.94 -11.31
N VAL A 301 -16.18 2.04 -11.95
CA VAL A 301 -15.31 2.33 -13.08
C VAL A 301 -16.01 1.89 -14.36
N THR A 302 -16.17 2.82 -15.29
CA THR A 302 -16.68 2.60 -16.64
C THR A 302 -15.57 2.84 -17.64
N ASP A 303 -15.10 1.77 -18.26
CA ASP A 303 -14.04 1.76 -19.27
C ASP A 303 -14.33 0.66 -20.29
N PRO A 304 -15.06 0.96 -21.37
CA PRO A 304 -15.42 -0.04 -22.38
C PRO A 304 -14.23 -0.65 -23.15
N ALA A 305 -13.07 -0.01 -23.13
CA ALA A 305 -11.85 -0.59 -23.71
C ALA A 305 -11.34 -1.75 -22.86
N THR A 306 -11.52 -1.66 -21.54
CA THR A 306 -11.00 -2.63 -20.58
C THR A 306 -12.06 -3.61 -20.09
N PHE A 307 -13.26 -3.15 -19.78
CA PHE A 307 -14.31 -3.96 -19.15
C PHE A 307 -15.53 -4.13 -20.06
N ALA A 308 -16.06 -5.35 -20.13
CA ALA A 308 -17.30 -5.65 -20.85
C ALA A 308 -18.54 -5.04 -20.18
N ALA A 309 -18.46 -4.66 -18.91
CA ALA A 309 -19.49 -3.96 -18.14
C ALA A 309 -18.82 -3.10 -17.05
N PRO A 310 -19.48 -2.04 -16.53
CA PRO A 310 -18.95 -1.26 -15.42
C PRO A 310 -18.61 -2.13 -14.19
N VAL A 311 -17.47 -1.84 -13.57
CA VAL A 311 -16.97 -2.54 -12.40
C VAL A 311 -17.20 -1.70 -11.16
N THR A 312 -17.88 -2.25 -10.15
CA THR A 312 -18.09 -1.58 -8.86
C THR A 312 -17.26 -2.23 -7.76
N LEU A 313 -16.44 -1.42 -7.13
CA LEU A 313 -15.57 -1.77 -6.02
C LEU A 313 -16.10 -1.15 -4.74
N ARG A 314 -15.90 -1.82 -3.62
CA ARG A 314 -16.38 -1.34 -2.32
C ARG A 314 -15.28 -1.40 -1.30
N LYS A 315 -15.29 -0.42 -0.37
CA LYS A 315 -14.37 -0.33 0.75
C LYS A 315 -15.08 0.32 1.92
N GLU A 316 -14.53 0.15 3.12
CA GLU A 316 -15.01 0.81 4.32
C GLU A 316 -13.80 1.29 5.13
N TRP A 317 -13.89 2.47 5.67
CA TRP A 317 -12.96 2.99 6.65
C TRP A 317 -13.68 3.18 7.99
N GLU A 318 -12.91 3.19 9.06
CA GLU A 318 -13.39 3.51 10.40
C GLU A 318 -12.75 4.80 10.90
N TRP A 319 -13.47 5.52 11.73
CA TRP A 319 -12.92 6.66 12.43
C TRP A 319 -12.25 6.22 13.72
N ARG A 320 -10.99 6.63 13.89
CA ARG A 320 -10.22 6.46 15.13
C ARG A 320 -9.73 7.83 15.58
N PRO A 321 -10.21 8.36 16.72
CA PRO A 321 -9.74 9.61 17.29
C PRO A 321 -8.23 9.60 17.51
N GLY A 322 -7.56 10.69 17.10
CA GLY A 322 -6.12 10.82 17.22
C GLY A 322 -5.30 10.14 16.11
N GLU A 323 -5.97 9.52 15.12
CA GLU A 323 -5.28 9.07 13.92
C GLU A 323 -4.94 10.26 13.03
N GLU A 324 -3.80 10.19 12.35
CA GLU A 324 -3.26 11.23 11.49
C GLU A 324 -2.80 10.66 10.15
N VAL A 325 -2.93 11.46 9.10
CA VAL A 325 -2.22 11.22 7.82
C VAL A 325 -0.78 11.65 8.01
N ARG A 326 0.15 10.71 7.92
CA ARG A 326 1.58 10.94 8.16
C ARG A 326 2.33 11.06 6.83
N PRO A 327 3.50 11.73 6.82
CA PRO A 327 4.37 11.70 5.65
C PRO A 327 4.72 10.26 5.24
N TYR A 328 4.63 9.97 3.95
CA TYR A 328 4.87 8.61 3.44
C TYR A 328 6.35 8.26 3.33
N ASP A 329 7.22 9.25 3.10
CA ASP A 329 8.69 9.12 3.02
C ASP A 329 9.16 7.84 2.29
N CYS A 330 8.81 7.74 1.01
CA CYS A 330 9.20 6.61 0.17
C CYS A 330 10.67 6.73 -0.24
N ARG A 331 11.49 5.66 -0.04
CA ARG A 331 12.92 5.62 -0.37
C ARG A 331 13.32 4.30 -1.00
#